data_9a4305785a82cc7fc5a42c8050e6a327
#
_entry.id   9a4305785a82cc7fc5a42c8050e6a327
#
_cell.length_a   1.000
_cell.length_b   1.000
_cell.length_c   1.000
_cell.angle_alpha   90.00
_cell.angle_beta   90.00
_cell.angle_gamma   90.00
#
_symmetry.space_group_name_H-M   'P 1'
#
loop_
_entity.id
_entity.type
_entity.pdbx_description
1 polymer ?
#
loop_
_entity_poly.entity_id
_entity_poly.type
_entity_poly.pdbx_seq_one_letter_code
_entity_poly.pdbx_strand_id
1 'polypeptide(L)'
;MSIDSFILEIDNRKKNEIEILDKDLEEKKATIESKKNSTVKEFQERYANEAKIRSEREASRIIEAGKLEAKKILFDAINTNLDSTFEVIKQALRNYTKNSEYKKVLKKMVETSKKKLNEAIILHCRNEDNSVLNDLGVTLGSSIQTLGGIVAENKIGTKELDLTFEELLRTHEDEIKNTILGKIL
;
A
#
# COMPACT_ATOMS: atom_id res chain seq x y z
N MET A 1 90.61 -49.61 -15.15
CA MET A 1 90.02 -48.29 -14.76
C MET A 1 90.72 -47.86 -13.53
N SER A 2 91.31 -46.66 -13.47
CA SER A 2 91.94 -46.14 -12.25
C SER A 2 90.81 -45.71 -11.29
N ILE A 3 91.06 -45.75 -9.97
CA ILE A 3 90.16 -45.33 -8.93
C ILE A 3 89.73 -43.86 -9.13
N ASP A 4 90.63 -43.03 -9.67
CA ASP A 4 90.40 -41.61 -9.94
C ASP A 4 89.29 -41.41 -11.04
N SER A 5 89.33 -42.25 -12.07
CA SER A 5 88.29 -42.15 -13.17
C SER A 5 86.89 -42.57 -12.65
N PHE A 6 86.81 -43.46 -11.67
CA PHE A 6 85.57 -43.88 -11.05
C PHE A 6 85.02 -42.81 -10.14
N ILE A 7 85.87 -42.14 -9.38
CA ILE A 7 85.46 -41.02 -8.55
C ILE A 7 84.96 -39.84 -9.34
N LEU A 8 85.60 -39.53 -10.43
CA LEU A 8 85.22 -38.48 -11.41
C LEU A 8 83.84 -38.74 -11.98
N GLU A 9 83.59 -40.01 -12.34
CA GLU A 9 82.29 -40.42 -12.87
C GLU A 9 81.14 -40.30 -11.81
N ILE A 10 81.40 -40.65 -10.62
CA ILE A 10 80.45 -40.48 -9.48
C ILE A 10 80.16 -39.00 -9.21
N ASP A 11 81.18 -38.14 -9.21
CA ASP A 11 80.99 -36.70 -9.06
C ASP A 11 80.21 -36.07 -10.20
N ASN A 12 80.45 -36.51 -11.43
CA ASN A 12 79.70 -36.06 -12.61
C ASN A 12 78.22 -36.51 -12.55
N ARG A 13 77.96 -37.75 -12.16
CA ARG A 13 76.57 -38.24 -11.98
C ARG A 13 75.83 -37.45 -10.87
N LYS A 14 76.51 -37.22 -9.75
CA LYS A 14 75.95 -36.41 -8.67
C LYS A 14 75.62 -34.99 -9.06
N LYS A 15 76.51 -34.33 -9.83
CA LYS A 15 76.25 -32.99 -10.37
C LYS A 15 75.03 -32.98 -11.33
N ASN A 16 74.95 -33.95 -12.23
CA ASN A 16 73.83 -34.07 -13.15
C ASN A 16 72.48 -34.32 -12.42
N GLU A 17 72.49 -35.18 -11.39
CA GLU A 17 71.28 -35.41 -10.61
C GLU A 17 70.84 -34.17 -9.81
N ILE A 18 71.76 -33.40 -9.23
CA ILE A 18 71.47 -32.12 -8.57
C ILE A 18 70.88 -31.14 -9.59
N GLU A 19 71.44 -30.98 -10.78
CA GLU A 19 70.90 -30.10 -11.83
C GLU A 19 69.50 -30.48 -12.29
N ILE A 20 69.19 -31.78 -12.37
CA ILE A 20 67.84 -32.28 -12.70
C ILE A 20 66.87 -31.96 -11.59
N LEU A 21 67.26 -32.17 -10.31
CA LEU A 21 66.41 -31.88 -9.14
C LEU A 21 66.15 -30.37 -9.00
N ASP A 22 67.15 -29.53 -9.23
CA ASP A 22 66.99 -28.08 -9.18
C ASP A 22 66.04 -27.57 -10.29
N LYS A 23 66.10 -28.09 -11.50
CA LYS A 23 65.19 -27.79 -12.58
C LYS A 23 63.75 -28.21 -12.21
N ASP A 24 63.54 -29.43 -11.75
CA ASP A 24 62.24 -29.94 -11.31
C ASP A 24 61.65 -29.08 -10.19
N LEU A 25 62.52 -28.68 -9.23
CA LEU A 25 62.09 -27.78 -8.14
C LEU A 25 61.64 -26.40 -8.65
N GLU A 26 62.38 -25.78 -9.58
CA GLU A 26 62.00 -24.48 -10.16
C GLU A 26 60.70 -24.57 -11.01
N GLU A 27 60.53 -25.65 -11.80
CA GLU A 27 59.28 -25.87 -12.52
C GLU A 27 58.09 -26.07 -11.61
N LYS A 28 58.26 -26.83 -10.51
CA LYS A 28 57.22 -27.01 -9.49
C LYS A 28 56.88 -25.70 -8.77
N LYS A 29 57.88 -24.90 -8.38
CA LYS A 29 57.65 -23.56 -7.79
C LYS A 29 56.90 -22.66 -8.73
N ALA A 30 57.29 -22.55 -10.01
CA ALA A 30 56.63 -21.74 -11.02
C ALA A 30 55.16 -22.17 -11.23
N THR A 31 54.92 -23.48 -11.25
CA THR A 31 53.56 -24.05 -11.37
C THR A 31 52.69 -23.69 -10.16
N ILE A 32 53.23 -23.81 -8.93
CA ILE A 32 52.50 -23.46 -7.70
C ILE A 32 52.20 -21.94 -7.66
N GLU A 33 53.17 -21.12 -8.02
CA GLU A 33 52.99 -19.66 -8.04
C GLU A 33 51.98 -19.22 -9.08
N SER A 34 52.02 -19.81 -10.27
CA SER A 34 51.00 -19.57 -11.33
C SER A 34 49.59 -19.94 -10.85
N LYS A 35 49.44 -21.14 -10.28
CA LYS A 35 48.12 -21.56 -9.71
C LYS A 35 47.65 -20.64 -8.57
N LYS A 36 48.53 -20.26 -7.68
CA LYS A 36 48.23 -19.31 -6.61
C LYS A 36 47.70 -17.98 -7.18
N ASN A 37 48.45 -17.42 -8.13
CA ASN A 37 48.09 -16.13 -8.73
C ASN A 37 46.76 -16.20 -9.49
N SER A 38 46.49 -17.28 -10.25
CA SER A 38 45.21 -17.51 -10.88
C SER A 38 44.06 -17.60 -9.87
N THR A 39 44.22 -18.39 -8.83
CA THR A 39 43.19 -18.54 -7.78
C THR A 39 42.92 -17.23 -7.05
N VAL A 40 43.95 -16.47 -6.71
CA VAL A 40 43.82 -15.15 -6.09
C VAL A 40 43.03 -14.20 -7.00
N LYS A 41 43.35 -14.17 -8.29
CA LYS A 41 42.66 -13.33 -9.29
C LYS A 41 41.19 -13.72 -9.44
N GLU A 42 40.89 -15.01 -9.51
CA GLU A 42 39.48 -15.50 -9.52
C GLU A 42 38.70 -15.09 -8.31
N PHE A 43 39.29 -15.20 -7.11
CA PHE A 43 38.66 -14.75 -5.89
C PHE A 43 38.41 -13.24 -5.89
N GLN A 44 39.38 -12.44 -6.31
CA GLN A 44 39.24 -10.98 -6.39
C GLN A 44 38.10 -10.59 -7.33
N GLU A 45 38.06 -11.18 -8.52
CA GLU A 45 36.99 -10.91 -9.51
C GLU A 45 35.61 -11.33 -8.97
N ARG A 46 35.51 -12.51 -8.34
CA ARG A 46 34.26 -12.99 -7.75
C ARG A 46 33.77 -12.08 -6.63
N TYR A 47 34.63 -11.72 -5.69
CA TYR A 47 34.23 -10.84 -4.57
C TYR A 47 33.90 -9.42 -5.04
N ALA A 48 34.63 -8.90 -6.02
CA ALA A 48 34.30 -7.61 -6.61
C ALA A 48 32.90 -7.62 -7.27
N ASN A 49 32.57 -8.67 -8.03
CA ASN A 49 31.26 -8.83 -8.64
C ASN A 49 30.15 -9.02 -7.58
N GLU A 50 30.39 -9.84 -6.56
CA GLU A 50 29.43 -9.99 -5.46
C GLU A 50 29.18 -8.68 -4.72
N ALA A 51 30.24 -7.92 -4.41
CA ALA A 51 30.13 -6.62 -3.76
C ALA A 51 29.30 -5.64 -4.60
N LYS A 52 29.55 -5.60 -5.92
CA LYS A 52 28.79 -4.76 -6.87
C LYS A 52 27.31 -5.12 -6.85
N ILE A 53 26.97 -6.41 -7.03
CA ILE A 53 25.59 -6.89 -7.02
C ILE A 53 24.87 -6.58 -5.70
N ARG A 54 25.55 -6.78 -4.58
CA ARG A 54 24.98 -6.46 -3.24
C ARG A 54 24.74 -4.96 -3.08
N SER A 55 25.69 -4.14 -3.52
CA SER A 55 25.56 -2.68 -3.48
C SER A 55 24.39 -2.18 -4.33
N GLU A 56 24.26 -2.69 -5.56
CA GLU A 56 23.15 -2.33 -6.46
C GLU A 56 21.77 -2.75 -5.88
N ARG A 57 21.69 -3.94 -5.30
CA ARG A 57 20.46 -4.41 -4.63
C ARG A 57 20.10 -3.55 -3.44
N GLU A 58 21.06 -3.19 -2.62
CA GLU A 58 20.82 -2.36 -1.43
C GLU A 58 20.42 -0.93 -1.82
N ALA A 59 21.08 -0.35 -2.81
CA ALA A 59 20.70 0.95 -3.36
C ALA A 59 19.25 0.93 -3.90
N SER A 60 18.90 -0.10 -4.69
CA SER A 60 17.54 -0.25 -5.20
C SER A 60 16.52 -0.41 -4.07
N ARG A 61 16.84 -1.18 -3.04
CA ARG A 61 15.96 -1.37 -1.87
C ARG A 61 15.69 -0.06 -1.14
N ILE A 62 16.73 0.75 -0.93
CA ILE A 62 16.59 2.07 -0.27
C ILE A 62 15.73 3.01 -1.11
N ILE A 63 15.96 3.06 -2.42
CA ILE A 63 15.18 3.90 -3.33
C ILE A 63 13.71 3.49 -3.34
N GLU A 64 13.41 2.21 -3.47
CA GLU A 64 12.01 1.73 -3.50
C GLU A 64 11.32 1.92 -2.14
N ALA A 65 12.03 1.72 -1.03
CA ALA A 65 11.50 2.04 0.30
C ALA A 65 11.17 3.55 0.44
N GLY A 66 12.05 4.42 -0.03
CA GLY A 66 11.81 5.86 -0.05
C GLY A 66 10.60 6.26 -0.92
N LYS A 67 10.47 5.66 -2.09
CA LYS A 67 9.29 5.88 -2.96
C LYS A 67 7.98 5.41 -2.30
N LEU A 68 8.01 4.28 -1.61
CA LEU A 68 6.85 3.76 -0.90
C LEU A 68 6.43 4.68 0.25
N GLU A 69 7.40 5.16 1.03
CA GLU A 69 7.16 6.09 2.13
C GLU A 69 6.60 7.43 1.62
N ALA A 70 7.14 7.96 0.52
CA ALA A 70 6.61 9.17 -0.11
C ALA A 70 5.15 9.01 -0.58
N LYS A 71 4.82 7.86 -1.20
CA LYS A 71 3.44 7.54 -1.57
C LYS A 71 2.52 7.45 -0.36
N LYS A 72 2.98 6.81 0.72
CA LYS A 72 2.21 6.71 1.96
C LYS A 72 1.88 8.09 2.52
N ILE A 73 2.86 8.97 2.65
CA ILE A 73 2.67 10.36 3.12
C ILE A 73 1.64 11.10 2.25
N LEU A 74 1.73 10.95 0.92
CA LEU A 74 0.77 11.55 0.00
C LEU A 74 -0.65 11.02 0.21
N PHE A 75 -0.81 9.71 0.31
CA PHE A 75 -2.14 9.10 0.54
C PHE A 75 -2.72 9.46 1.90
N ASP A 76 -1.91 9.52 2.95
CA ASP A 76 -2.35 9.94 4.28
C ASP A 76 -2.82 11.41 4.28
N ALA A 77 -2.11 12.28 3.57
CA ALA A 77 -2.52 13.67 3.39
C ALA A 77 -3.84 13.80 2.60
N ILE A 78 -4.01 13.02 1.52
CA ILE A 78 -5.25 12.97 0.74
C ILE A 78 -6.41 12.49 1.61
N ASN A 79 -6.25 11.39 2.35
CA ASN A 79 -7.29 10.85 3.22
C ASN A 79 -7.70 11.86 4.31
N THR A 80 -6.73 12.51 4.94
CA THR A 80 -6.99 13.55 5.95
C THR A 80 -7.81 14.71 5.37
N ASN A 81 -7.50 15.14 4.15
CA ASN A 81 -8.27 16.19 3.46
C ASN A 81 -9.68 15.73 3.10
N LEU A 82 -9.84 14.48 2.63
CA LEU A 82 -11.16 13.90 2.35
C LEU A 82 -12.01 13.85 3.62
N ASP A 83 -11.49 13.30 4.71
CA ASP A 83 -12.20 13.21 5.99
C ASP A 83 -12.62 14.59 6.50
N SER A 84 -11.73 15.56 6.45
CA SER A 84 -12.03 16.96 6.83
C SER A 84 -13.15 17.55 5.96
N THR A 85 -13.12 17.28 4.66
CA THR A 85 -14.14 17.75 3.73
C THR A 85 -15.49 17.09 4.01
N PHE A 86 -15.52 15.79 4.30
CA PHE A 86 -16.76 15.10 4.70
C PHE A 86 -17.35 15.67 5.99
N GLU A 87 -16.52 16.02 6.97
CA GLU A 87 -17.01 16.67 8.20
C GLU A 87 -17.62 18.06 7.91
N VAL A 88 -17.02 18.83 7.01
CA VAL A 88 -17.60 20.11 6.56
C VAL A 88 -18.95 19.89 5.86
N ILE A 89 -19.07 18.87 5.01
CA ILE A 89 -20.33 18.52 4.33
C ILE A 89 -21.39 18.11 5.38
N LYS A 90 -21.06 17.25 6.33
CA LYS A 90 -21.98 16.86 7.42
C LYS A 90 -22.44 18.07 8.23
N GLN A 91 -21.54 18.99 8.53
CA GLN A 91 -21.89 20.22 9.25
C GLN A 91 -22.80 21.12 8.40
N ALA A 92 -22.56 21.22 7.10
CA ALA A 92 -23.44 21.96 6.19
C ALA A 92 -24.84 21.33 6.13
N LEU A 93 -24.95 20.00 6.10
CA LEU A 93 -26.23 19.27 6.13
C LEU A 93 -26.95 19.51 7.48
N ARG A 94 -26.25 19.47 8.63
CA ARG A 94 -26.84 19.83 9.93
C ARG A 94 -27.39 21.26 9.94
N ASN A 95 -26.69 22.20 9.33
CA ASN A 95 -27.16 23.58 9.24
C ASN A 95 -28.35 23.73 8.26
N TYR A 96 -28.31 22.94 7.16
CA TYR A 96 -29.42 22.91 6.20
C TYR A 96 -30.72 22.46 6.82
N THR A 97 -30.70 21.53 7.78
CA THR A 97 -31.94 21.08 8.47
C THR A 97 -32.63 22.17 9.29
N LYS A 98 -31.92 23.26 9.60
CA LYS A 98 -32.51 24.45 10.27
C LYS A 98 -33.20 25.42 9.31
N ASN A 99 -33.03 25.23 7.98
CA ASN A 99 -33.58 26.08 6.96
C ASN A 99 -35.06 25.71 6.64
N SER A 100 -35.87 26.71 6.31
CA SER A 100 -37.25 26.50 5.87
C SER A 100 -37.40 25.59 4.66
N GLU A 101 -36.41 25.57 3.77
CA GLU A 101 -36.39 24.70 2.58
C GLU A 101 -36.32 23.21 2.95
N TYR A 102 -35.76 22.85 4.09
CA TYR A 102 -35.69 21.47 4.56
C TYR A 102 -37.07 20.84 4.74
N LYS A 103 -38.08 21.64 5.16
CA LYS A 103 -39.47 21.17 5.25
C LYS A 103 -40.01 20.67 3.91
N LYS A 104 -39.62 21.33 2.81
CA LYS A 104 -40.00 20.91 1.46
C LYS A 104 -39.33 19.58 1.08
N VAL A 105 -38.08 19.41 1.51
CA VAL A 105 -37.34 18.15 1.27
C VAL A 105 -37.99 17.01 2.04
N LEU A 106 -38.30 17.18 3.32
CA LEU A 106 -39.02 16.18 4.10
C LEU A 106 -40.35 15.77 3.45
N LYS A 107 -41.14 16.75 2.96
CA LYS A 107 -42.38 16.47 2.27
C LYS A 107 -42.17 15.60 1.01
N LYS A 108 -41.15 15.92 0.20
CA LYS A 108 -40.81 15.10 -0.98
C LYS A 108 -40.35 13.69 -0.59
N MET A 109 -39.57 13.55 0.50
CA MET A 109 -39.15 12.25 1.01
C MET A 109 -40.35 11.39 1.40
N VAL A 110 -41.32 11.97 2.10
CA VAL A 110 -42.56 11.30 2.49
C VAL A 110 -43.38 10.87 1.24
N GLU A 111 -43.53 11.75 0.25
CA GLU A 111 -44.23 11.45 -1.00
C GLU A 111 -43.51 10.32 -1.78
N THR A 112 -42.19 10.35 -1.81
CA THR A 112 -41.36 9.30 -2.46
C THR A 112 -41.52 7.97 -1.75
N SER A 113 -41.51 7.98 -0.43
CA SER A 113 -41.67 6.78 0.41
C SER A 113 -43.07 6.15 0.18
N LYS A 114 -44.12 6.97 0.20
CA LYS A 114 -45.50 6.51 -0.10
C LYS A 114 -45.60 5.86 -1.48
N LYS A 115 -44.94 6.45 -2.50
CA LYS A 115 -44.95 5.91 -3.88
C LYS A 115 -44.16 4.61 -4.00
N LYS A 116 -42.98 4.52 -3.35
CA LYS A 116 -42.09 3.35 -3.47
C LYS A 116 -42.58 2.15 -2.67
N LEU A 117 -43.13 2.38 -1.48
CA LEU A 117 -43.62 1.31 -0.62
C LEU A 117 -45.06 0.87 -0.97
N ASN A 118 -45.84 1.71 -1.68
CA ASN A 118 -47.23 1.45 -2.12
C ASN A 118 -48.21 1.03 -1.01
N GLU A 119 -47.94 1.36 0.24
CA GLU A 119 -48.67 0.93 1.44
C GLU A 119 -48.72 2.06 2.48
N ALA A 120 -49.42 1.82 3.56
CA ALA A 120 -49.30 2.67 4.75
C ALA A 120 -47.90 2.56 5.33
N ILE A 121 -47.29 3.71 5.56
CA ILE A 121 -45.89 3.81 6.02
C ILE A 121 -45.82 4.28 7.47
N ILE A 122 -44.77 3.80 8.15
CA ILE A 122 -44.32 4.30 9.45
C ILE A 122 -43.01 5.03 9.20
N LEU A 123 -42.87 6.24 9.75
CA LEU A 123 -41.69 7.07 9.57
C LEU A 123 -40.87 7.18 10.83
N HIS A 124 -39.58 6.96 10.71
CA HIS A 124 -38.60 7.21 11.76
C HIS A 124 -37.81 8.46 11.39
N CYS A 125 -37.70 9.40 12.29
CA CYS A 125 -37.01 10.67 12.04
C CYS A 125 -36.41 11.21 13.35
N ARG A 126 -35.73 12.34 13.27
CA ARG A 126 -35.27 13.07 14.46
C ARG A 126 -36.45 13.66 15.24
N ASN A 127 -36.25 13.83 16.52
CA ASN A 127 -37.26 14.47 17.37
C ASN A 127 -37.66 15.87 16.90
N GLU A 128 -36.71 16.64 16.38
CA GLU A 128 -36.91 17.99 15.87
C GLU A 128 -37.83 18.04 14.63
N ASP A 129 -37.86 16.94 13.86
CA ASP A 129 -38.64 16.85 12.62
C ASP A 129 -40.08 16.35 12.85
N ASN A 130 -40.38 15.83 14.06
CA ASN A 130 -41.70 15.27 14.40
C ASN A 130 -42.85 16.25 14.14
N SER A 131 -42.68 17.51 14.49
CA SER A 131 -43.72 18.52 14.30
C SER A 131 -44.08 18.72 12.85
N VAL A 132 -43.09 18.77 11.99
CA VAL A 132 -43.27 18.98 10.54
C VAL A 132 -43.92 17.75 9.89
N LEU A 133 -43.59 16.55 10.35
CA LEU A 133 -44.07 15.29 9.79
C LEU A 133 -45.49 14.97 10.28
N ASN A 134 -45.83 15.32 11.51
CA ASN A 134 -47.20 15.21 12.02
C ASN A 134 -48.19 16.01 11.18
N ASP A 135 -47.82 17.22 10.73
CA ASP A 135 -48.65 18.05 9.84
C ASP A 135 -48.95 17.39 8.47
N LEU A 136 -48.16 16.38 8.08
CA LEU A 136 -48.33 15.65 6.83
C LEU A 136 -49.22 14.40 6.96
N GLY A 137 -49.79 14.15 8.12
CA GLY A 137 -50.74 13.06 8.36
C GLY A 137 -50.10 11.67 8.15
N VAL A 138 -48.92 11.47 8.64
CA VAL A 138 -48.18 10.19 8.59
C VAL A 138 -48.02 9.59 9.99
N THR A 139 -47.92 8.27 10.05
CA THR A 139 -47.65 7.59 11.33
C THR A 139 -46.17 7.70 11.67
N LEU A 140 -45.87 8.27 12.84
CA LEU A 140 -44.48 8.30 13.33
C LEU A 140 -44.19 7.07 14.19
N GLY A 141 -43.00 6.49 13.97
CA GLY A 141 -42.41 5.43 14.77
C GLY A 141 -41.41 5.97 15.80
N SER A 142 -40.41 5.16 16.13
CA SER A 142 -39.34 5.56 17.06
C SER A 142 -38.46 6.66 16.46
N SER A 143 -37.99 7.57 17.30
CA SER A 143 -36.98 8.56 16.87
C SER A 143 -35.62 7.91 16.59
N ILE A 144 -34.95 8.43 15.59
CA ILE A 144 -33.59 8.00 15.19
C ILE A 144 -32.62 9.17 15.36
N GLN A 145 -31.35 8.83 15.58
CA GLN A 145 -30.26 9.81 15.56
C GLN A 145 -29.65 9.90 14.16
N THR A 146 -29.92 10.98 13.46
CA THR A 146 -29.44 11.23 12.10
C THR A 146 -29.13 12.72 11.90
N LEU A 147 -28.33 13.04 10.89
CA LEU A 147 -28.07 14.43 10.45
C LEU A 147 -29.35 15.09 9.93
N GLY A 148 -30.27 14.31 9.34
CA GLY A 148 -31.52 14.74 8.79
C GLY A 148 -32.10 13.69 7.84
N GLY A 149 -33.34 13.89 7.40
CA GLY A 149 -34.04 12.91 6.57
C GLY A 149 -34.92 11.96 7.38
N ILE A 150 -35.39 10.90 6.74
CA ILE A 150 -36.32 9.92 7.30
C ILE A 150 -35.95 8.50 6.93
N VAL A 151 -36.29 7.55 7.76
CA VAL A 151 -36.40 6.13 7.39
C VAL A 151 -37.88 5.78 7.33
N ALA A 152 -38.31 5.22 6.22
CA ALA A 152 -39.70 4.80 6.02
C ALA A 152 -39.78 3.28 5.98
N GLU A 153 -40.65 2.68 6.78
CA GLU A 153 -40.95 1.26 6.70
C GLU A 153 -42.43 1.05 6.36
N ASN A 154 -42.74 -0.10 5.74
CA ASN A 154 -44.13 -0.50 5.55
C ASN A 154 -44.70 -1.03 6.89
N LYS A 155 -46.03 -1.01 7.03
CA LYS A 155 -46.74 -1.38 8.26
C LYS A 155 -46.39 -2.78 8.78
N ILE A 156 -45.93 -3.67 7.93
CA ILE A 156 -45.60 -5.05 8.27
C ILE A 156 -44.10 -5.19 8.67
N GLY A 157 -43.26 -4.16 8.43
CA GLY A 157 -41.83 -4.18 8.71
C GLY A 157 -40.99 -5.03 7.74
N THR A 158 -41.52 -5.36 6.54
CA THR A 158 -40.81 -6.19 5.54
C THR A 158 -40.06 -5.40 4.51
N LYS A 159 -40.35 -4.11 4.38
CA LYS A 159 -39.70 -3.20 3.44
C LYS A 159 -39.35 -1.91 4.14
N GLU A 160 -38.14 -1.48 3.93
CA GLU A 160 -37.58 -0.25 4.50
C GLU A 160 -36.99 0.60 3.38
N LEU A 161 -37.12 1.91 3.50
CA LEU A 161 -36.50 2.88 2.60
C LEU A 161 -35.79 3.93 3.44
N ASP A 162 -34.47 3.87 3.44
CA ASP A 162 -33.62 4.85 4.11
C ASP A 162 -33.42 6.06 3.17
N LEU A 163 -33.86 7.22 3.63
CA LEU A 163 -33.70 8.53 3.00
C LEU A 163 -33.02 9.52 3.95
N THR A 164 -32.17 9.01 4.82
CA THR A 164 -31.34 9.85 5.70
C THR A 164 -30.21 10.52 4.91
N PHE A 165 -29.69 11.61 5.44
CA PHE A 165 -28.53 12.27 4.84
C PHE A 165 -27.26 11.42 4.92
N GLU A 166 -27.15 10.56 5.91
CA GLU A 166 -26.08 9.58 6.03
C GLU A 166 -26.10 8.60 4.87
N GLU A 167 -27.27 8.04 4.53
CA GLU A 167 -27.39 7.11 3.42
C GLU A 167 -27.17 7.81 2.09
N LEU A 168 -27.60 9.06 1.94
CA LEU A 168 -27.32 9.86 0.75
C LEU A 168 -25.80 10.07 0.58
N LEU A 169 -25.11 10.45 1.65
CA LEU A 169 -23.65 10.60 1.63
C LEU A 169 -22.94 9.29 1.30
N ARG A 170 -23.40 8.18 1.90
CA ARG A 170 -22.84 6.84 1.64
C ARG A 170 -23.00 6.41 0.19
N THR A 171 -24.20 6.64 -0.36
CA THR A 171 -24.51 6.28 -1.76
C THR A 171 -23.71 7.09 -2.77
N HIS A 172 -23.42 8.36 -2.47
CA HIS A 172 -22.67 9.27 -3.35
C HIS A 172 -21.21 9.46 -2.92
N GLU A 173 -20.70 8.64 -2.00
CA GLU A 173 -19.36 8.80 -1.42
C GLU A 173 -18.27 8.81 -2.48
N ASP A 174 -18.31 7.87 -3.42
CA ASP A 174 -17.31 7.76 -4.48
C ASP A 174 -17.38 8.95 -5.46
N GLU A 175 -18.56 9.44 -5.79
CA GLU A 175 -18.74 10.61 -6.65
C GLU A 175 -18.19 11.88 -5.97
N ILE A 176 -18.47 12.03 -4.68
CA ILE A 176 -17.96 13.15 -3.88
C ILE A 176 -16.42 13.07 -3.80
N LYS A 177 -15.87 11.90 -3.48
CA LYS A 177 -14.42 11.69 -3.43
C LYS A 177 -13.75 12.01 -4.75
N ASN A 178 -14.29 11.51 -5.86
CA ASN A 178 -13.75 11.79 -7.19
C ASN A 178 -13.80 13.28 -7.54
N THR A 179 -14.87 13.96 -7.16
CA THR A 179 -15.02 15.41 -7.39
C THR A 179 -13.99 16.20 -6.58
N ILE A 180 -13.73 15.81 -5.33
CA ILE A 180 -12.72 16.44 -4.47
C ILE A 180 -11.32 16.19 -5.01
N LEU A 181 -10.99 14.93 -5.36
CA LEU A 181 -9.69 14.56 -5.89
C LEU A 181 -9.39 15.27 -7.21
N GLY A 182 -10.36 15.40 -8.10
CA GLY A 182 -10.22 16.14 -9.36
C GLY A 182 -9.97 17.65 -9.19
N LYS A 183 -10.10 18.19 -7.97
CA LYS A 183 -9.78 19.59 -7.66
C LYS A 183 -8.45 19.75 -6.91
N ILE A 184 -7.93 18.66 -6.34
CA ILE A 184 -6.69 18.67 -5.55
C ILE A 184 -5.49 18.23 -6.42
N LEU A 185 -5.69 17.34 -7.36
CA LEU A 185 -4.71 16.83 -8.31
C LEU A 185 -4.76 17.59 -9.63
#